data_2a8d20dca61d5a05d024fac80d2e1f29
#
_entry.id   2a8d20dca61d5a05d024fac80d2e1f29
#
_cell.length_a   1.000
_cell.length_b   1.000
_cell.length_c   1.000
_cell.angle_alpha   90.00
_cell.angle_beta   90.00
_cell.angle_gamma   90.00
#
_symmetry.space_group_name_H-M   'P 1'
#
loop_
_entity.id
_entity.type
_entity.pdbx_description
1 polymer ?
#
loop_
_entity_poly.entity_id
_entity_poly.type
_entity_poly.pdbx_seq_one_letter_code
_entity_poly.pdbx_strand_id
1 'polypeptide(L)'
;ALSSAASDVYKRQKKERAAILLELKDETRTIIIYEAPHHLVKTLEELYDTLGDRQISICRELTKRYEEKMRTTLSDSLVYYGENEPRGEYVLVIHGKTFEELAEEARKSWEDMSLEEHMQVYESQGTPRKEAMKLVAKDRGMSKRDVYQALLKEE
;
A
#
# COMPACT_ATOMS: atom_id res chain seq x y z
N ALA A 1 4.34 -30.71 -23.81
CA ALA A 1 3.03 -30.03 -23.72
C ALA A 1 2.59 -29.77 -22.27
N LEU A 2 2.83 -30.70 -21.36
CA LEU A 2 2.50 -30.55 -19.93
C LEU A 2 3.36 -29.47 -19.23
N SER A 3 4.60 -29.29 -19.66
CA SER A 3 5.52 -28.28 -19.08
C SER A 3 5.10 -26.83 -19.41
N SER A 4 4.54 -26.56 -20.61
CA SER A 4 4.08 -25.23 -20.97
C SER A 4 2.80 -24.84 -20.23
N ALA A 5 1.84 -25.73 -20.10
CA ALA A 5 0.58 -25.48 -19.41
C ALA A 5 0.80 -25.19 -17.91
N ALA A 6 1.66 -25.95 -17.23
CA ALA A 6 2.02 -25.69 -15.83
C ALA A 6 2.74 -24.36 -15.65
N SER A 7 3.64 -23.99 -16.58
CA SER A 7 4.33 -22.70 -16.59
C SER A 7 3.35 -21.54 -16.79
N ASP A 8 2.35 -21.71 -17.67
CA ASP A 8 1.37 -20.66 -17.95
C ASP A 8 0.38 -20.47 -16.78
N VAL A 9 -0.02 -21.56 -16.10
CA VAL A 9 -0.83 -21.49 -14.86
C VAL A 9 -0.06 -20.78 -13.77
N TYR A 10 1.21 -21.13 -13.54
CA TYR A 10 2.06 -20.46 -12.54
C TYR A 10 2.25 -18.98 -12.83
N LYS A 11 2.51 -18.59 -14.08
CA LYS A 11 2.64 -17.18 -14.49
C LYS A 11 1.35 -16.41 -14.27
N ARG A 12 0.19 -17.02 -14.54
CA ARG A 12 -1.12 -16.43 -14.31
C ARG A 12 -1.35 -16.19 -12.82
N GLN A 13 -1.15 -17.21 -11.98
CA GLN A 13 -1.30 -17.08 -10.52
C GLN A 13 -0.38 -16.00 -9.94
N LYS A 14 0.87 -15.92 -10.39
CA LYS A 14 1.80 -14.86 -9.97
C LYS A 14 1.30 -13.47 -10.37
N LYS A 15 0.76 -13.31 -11.57
CA LYS A 15 0.20 -12.03 -12.05
C LYS A 15 -1.05 -11.62 -11.28
N GLU A 16 -1.96 -12.56 -11.03
CA GLU A 16 -3.17 -12.34 -10.24
C GLU A 16 -2.82 -11.93 -8.80
N ARG A 17 -1.87 -12.62 -8.18
CA ARG A 17 -1.38 -12.30 -6.83
C ARG A 17 -0.78 -10.89 -6.78
N ALA A 18 0.05 -10.53 -7.74
CA ALA A 18 0.64 -9.18 -7.80
C ALA A 18 -0.43 -8.08 -7.98
N ALA A 19 -1.47 -8.34 -8.77
CA ALA A 19 -2.59 -7.41 -8.93
C ALA A 19 -3.35 -7.22 -7.60
N ILE A 20 -3.66 -8.29 -6.88
CA ILE A 20 -4.31 -8.22 -5.55
C ILE A 20 -3.45 -7.43 -4.57
N LEU A 21 -2.14 -7.66 -4.52
CA LEU A 21 -1.24 -6.92 -3.64
C LEU A 21 -1.22 -5.42 -3.95
N LEU A 22 -1.25 -5.04 -5.24
CA LEU A 22 -1.34 -3.64 -5.66
C LEU A 22 -2.67 -2.99 -5.23
N GLU A 23 -3.79 -3.71 -5.30
CA GLU A 23 -5.08 -3.22 -4.79
C GLU A 23 -5.05 -2.98 -3.27
N LEU A 24 -4.27 -3.77 -2.53
CA LEU A 24 -4.11 -3.64 -1.08
C LEU A 24 -3.17 -2.50 -0.66
N LYS A 25 -2.45 -1.87 -1.61
CA LYS A 25 -1.46 -0.82 -1.31
C LYS A 25 -2.05 0.33 -0.50
N ASP A 26 -3.24 0.77 -0.84
CA ASP A 26 -3.92 1.90 -0.18
C ASP A 26 -5.12 1.44 0.67
N GLU A 27 -5.21 0.14 0.97
CA GLU A 27 -6.26 -0.41 1.83
C GLU A 27 -6.12 0.13 3.26
N THR A 28 -7.20 0.72 3.76
CA THR A 28 -7.27 1.31 5.10
C THR A 28 -7.81 0.34 6.17
N ARG A 29 -8.50 -0.71 5.74
CA ARG A 29 -9.00 -1.75 6.65
C ARG A 29 -7.90 -2.73 7.00
N THR A 30 -8.08 -3.47 8.09
CA THR A 30 -7.21 -4.59 8.46
C THR A 30 -7.25 -5.67 7.38
N ILE A 31 -6.07 -6.10 6.96
CA ILE A 31 -5.87 -7.15 5.96
C ILE A 31 -5.58 -8.46 6.70
N ILE A 32 -6.28 -9.53 6.36
CA ILE A 32 -6.07 -10.87 6.93
C ILE A 32 -5.70 -11.84 5.81
N ILE A 33 -4.57 -12.54 5.98
CA ILE A 33 -4.06 -13.53 5.02
C ILE A 33 -3.78 -14.83 5.76
N TYR A 34 -4.27 -15.95 5.20
CA TYR A 34 -3.87 -17.29 5.63
C TYR A 34 -2.69 -17.74 4.78
N GLU A 35 -1.64 -18.27 5.44
CA GLU A 35 -0.43 -18.62 4.71
C GLU A 35 0.18 -19.96 5.22
N ALA A 36 0.73 -20.71 4.28
CA ALA A 36 1.46 -21.93 4.55
C ALA A 36 2.93 -21.63 4.90
N PRO A 37 3.59 -22.45 5.72
CA PRO A 37 4.96 -22.17 6.18
C PRO A 37 5.97 -21.99 5.04
N HIS A 38 5.87 -22.79 3.99
CA HIS A 38 6.79 -22.76 2.85
C HIS A 38 6.61 -21.53 1.94
N HIS A 39 5.56 -20.74 2.11
CA HIS A 39 5.31 -19.50 1.38
C HIS A 39 5.49 -18.25 2.24
N LEU A 40 5.57 -18.39 3.58
CA LEU A 40 5.53 -17.29 4.54
C LEU A 40 6.54 -16.20 4.22
N VAL A 41 7.82 -16.56 4.12
CA VAL A 41 8.90 -15.57 3.90
C VAL A 41 8.66 -14.79 2.62
N LYS A 42 8.39 -15.50 1.52
CA LYS A 42 8.10 -14.87 0.23
C LYS A 42 6.87 -13.94 0.30
N THR A 43 5.84 -14.34 1.03
CA THR A 43 4.65 -13.50 1.23
C THR A 43 4.98 -12.25 2.01
N LEU A 44 5.79 -12.36 3.07
CA LEU A 44 6.25 -11.21 3.85
C LEU A 44 7.09 -10.24 3.00
N GLU A 45 7.98 -10.75 2.13
CA GLU A 45 8.75 -9.94 1.17
C GLU A 45 7.83 -9.20 0.20
N GLU A 46 6.91 -9.90 -0.45
CA GLU A 46 5.95 -9.30 -1.39
C GLU A 46 5.06 -8.24 -0.71
N LEU A 47 4.65 -8.48 0.54
CA LEU A 47 3.88 -7.52 1.33
C LEU A 47 4.73 -6.28 1.68
N TYR A 48 5.96 -6.47 2.15
CA TYR A 48 6.87 -5.37 2.46
C TYR A 48 7.15 -4.50 1.23
N ASP A 49 7.47 -5.12 0.10
CA ASP A 49 7.76 -4.42 -1.16
C ASP A 49 6.57 -3.61 -1.68
N THR A 50 5.35 -4.12 -1.46
CA THR A 50 4.14 -3.48 -2.01
C THR A 50 3.48 -2.50 -1.04
N LEU A 51 3.39 -2.88 0.24
CA LEU A 51 2.66 -2.12 1.27
C LEU A 51 3.56 -1.18 2.07
N GLY A 52 4.90 -1.36 2.00
CA GLY A 52 5.85 -0.73 2.90
C GLY A 52 5.90 -1.40 4.27
N ASP A 53 6.59 -0.79 5.23
CA ASP A 53 6.81 -1.37 6.56
C ASP A 53 5.62 -1.15 7.50
N ARG A 54 4.59 -1.98 7.34
CA ARG A 54 3.38 -1.94 8.18
C ARG A 54 3.52 -2.80 9.42
N GLN A 55 2.75 -2.42 10.45
CA GLN A 55 2.53 -3.24 11.63
C GLN A 55 1.79 -4.52 11.24
N ILE A 56 2.27 -5.66 11.74
CA ILE A 56 1.70 -6.97 11.50
C ILE A 56 1.61 -7.78 12.80
N SER A 57 0.54 -8.54 12.95
CA SER A 57 0.45 -9.62 13.92
C SER A 57 0.50 -10.96 13.18
N ILE A 58 1.50 -11.76 13.47
CA ILE A 58 1.71 -13.08 12.91
C ILE A 58 1.23 -14.10 13.93
N CYS A 59 0.16 -14.82 13.62
CA CYS A 59 -0.39 -15.87 14.46
C CYS A 59 -0.01 -17.21 13.84
N ARG A 60 0.73 -18.03 14.59
CA ARG A 60 1.08 -19.39 14.21
C ARG A 60 0.17 -20.38 14.93
N GLU A 61 -0.28 -21.42 14.26
CA GLU A 61 -1.11 -22.51 14.82
C GLU A 61 -2.31 -22.00 15.65
N LEU A 62 -2.97 -20.93 15.16
CA LEU A 62 -4.07 -20.26 15.84
C LEU A 62 -5.16 -21.28 16.25
N THR A 63 -5.60 -21.20 17.52
CA THR A 63 -6.55 -22.10 18.18
C THR A 63 -6.05 -23.54 18.40
N LYS A 64 -4.78 -23.83 18.12
CA LYS A 64 -4.16 -25.14 18.34
C LYS A 64 -3.25 -25.15 19.58
N ARG A 65 -2.75 -26.33 19.95
CA ARG A 65 -1.92 -26.54 21.16
C ARG A 65 -0.65 -25.67 21.20
N TYR A 66 -0.07 -25.38 20.05
CA TYR A 66 1.19 -24.62 19.92
C TYR A 66 0.95 -23.25 19.30
N GLU A 67 -0.15 -22.61 19.72
CA GLU A 67 -0.47 -21.26 19.29
C GLU A 67 0.60 -20.26 19.75
N GLU A 68 1.10 -19.48 18.81
CA GLU A 68 2.03 -18.36 19.05
C GLU A 68 1.51 -17.10 18.37
N LYS A 69 1.76 -15.93 19.00
CA LYS A 69 1.39 -14.63 18.44
C LYS A 69 2.58 -13.69 18.56
N MET A 70 3.02 -13.17 17.43
CA MET A 70 4.07 -12.17 17.34
C MET A 70 3.49 -10.87 16.77
N ARG A 71 3.63 -9.76 17.50
CA ARG A 71 3.30 -8.42 17.03
C ARG A 71 4.61 -7.69 16.71
N THR A 72 4.73 -7.25 15.47
CA THR A 72 5.98 -6.70 14.94
C THR A 72 5.69 -5.84 13.71
N THR A 73 6.72 -5.46 12.96
CA THR A 73 6.62 -4.87 11.62
C THR A 73 6.93 -5.90 10.54
N LEU A 74 6.62 -5.57 9.28
CA LEU A 74 6.98 -6.44 8.16
C LEU A 74 8.49 -6.61 8.05
N SER A 75 9.28 -5.53 8.22
CA SER A 75 10.75 -5.58 8.18
C SER A 75 11.32 -6.46 9.28
N ASP A 76 10.89 -6.28 10.53
CA ASP A 76 11.38 -7.09 11.66
C ASP A 76 10.97 -8.57 11.52
N SER A 77 9.78 -8.83 10.94
CA SER A 77 9.34 -10.21 10.68
C SER A 77 10.23 -10.93 9.66
N LEU A 78 10.72 -10.21 8.65
CA LEU A 78 11.66 -10.75 7.66
C LEU A 78 13.01 -11.07 8.30
N VAL A 79 13.52 -10.22 9.17
CA VAL A 79 14.73 -10.50 9.95
C VAL A 79 14.55 -11.76 10.80
N TYR A 80 13.44 -11.85 11.52
CA TYR A 80 13.15 -13.01 12.38
C TYR A 80 13.09 -14.32 11.58
N TYR A 81 12.34 -14.35 10.47
CA TYR A 81 12.20 -15.56 9.65
C TYR A 81 13.38 -15.81 8.70
N GLY A 82 14.31 -14.89 8.58
CA GLY A 82 15.63 -15.12 7.98
C GLY A 82 16.48 -16.08 8.80
N GLU A 83 16.29 -16.10 10.14
CA GLU A 83 17.03 -16.96 11.08
C GLU A 83 16.22 -18.13 11.62
N ASN A 84 14.88 -18.09 11.52
CA ASN A 84 13.97 -19.08 12.08
C ASN A 84 13.09 -19.69 10.99
N GLU A 85 13.26 -20.99 10.78
CA GLU A 85 12.47 -21.71 9.76
C GLU A 85 10.97 -21.71 10.10
N PRO A 86 10.08 -21.27 9.17
CA PRO A 86 8.65 -21.28 9.40
C PRO A 86 8.08 -22.71 9.53
N ARG A 87 7.19 -22.92 10.50
CA ARG A 87 6.53 -24.20 10.76
C ARG A 87 5.08 -24.01 11.16
N GLY A 88 4.21 -24.93 10.76
CA GLY A 88 2.78 -24.85 11.05
C GLY A 88 2.04 -23.91 10.11
N GLU A 89 0.82 -23.56 10.43
CA GLU A 89 -0.05 -22.69 9.64
C GLU A 89 -0.05 -21.27 10.21
N TYR A 90 -0.15 -20.28 9.36
CA TYR A 90 -0.07 -18.87 9.72
C TYR A 90 -1.33 -18.10 9.37
N VAL A 91 -1.69 -17.18 10.25
CA VAL A 91 -2.65 -16.11 9.99
C VAL A 91 -1.90 -14.78 10.18
N LEU A 92 -1.81 -14.01 9.11
CA LEU A 92 -1.19 -12.70 9.07
C LEU A 92 -2.28 -11.65 9.20
N VAL A 93 -2.17 -10.76 10.18
CA VAL A 93 -3.09 -9.66 10.41
C VAL A 93 -2.31 -8.37 10.27
N ILE A 94 -2.46 -7.67 9.13
CA ILE A 94 -1.70 -6.50 8.75
C ILE A 94 -2.57 -5.26 8.94
N HIS A 95 -1.99 -4.20 9.53
CA HIS A 95 -2.68 -2.92 9.64
C HIS A 95 -2.91 -2.30 8.26
N GLY A 96 -4.11 -1.78 8.05
CA GLY A 96 -4.40 -0.92 6.92
C GLY A 96 -3.64 0.41 7.02
N LYS A 97 -3.58 1.14 5.92
CA LYS A 97 -3.00 2.48 5.86
C LYS A 97 -3.90 3.46 6.60
N THR A 98 -3.34 4.37 7.36
CA THR A 98 -4.13 5.42 8.01
C THR A 98 -4.56 6.49 6.99
N PHE A 99 -5.64 7.23 7.31
CA PHE A 99 -6.06 8.35 6.47
C PHE A 99 -5.02 9.48 6.45
N GLU A 100 -4.26 9.64 7.56
CA GLU A 100 -3.17 10.58 7.67
C GLU A 100 -2.02 10.23 6.73
N GLU A 101 -1.62 8.96 6.67
CA GLU A 101 -0.58 8.47 5.73
C GLU A 101 -1.00 8.68 4.27
N LEU A 102 -2.25 8.37 3.93
CA LEU A 102 -2.78 8.62 2.58
C LEU A 102 -2.77 10.12 2.23
N ALA A 103 -3.18 10.97 3.17
CA ALA A 103 -3.19 12.41 2.96
C ALA A 103 -1.76 12.98 2.83
N GLU A 104 -0.81 12.44 3.57
CA GLU A 104 0.60 12.84 3.49
C GLU A 104 1.25 12.40 2.18
N GLU A 105 1.01 11.18 1.72
CA GLU A 105 1.48 10.70 0.42
C GLU A 105 0.87 11.51 -0.73
N ALA A 106 -0.43 11.80 -0.66
CA ALA A 106 -1.08 12.67 -1.62
C ALA A 106 -0.42 14.06 -1.65
N ARG A 107 -0.13 14.66 -0.49
CA ARG A 107 0.61 15.94 -0.44
C ARG A 107 2.00 15.85 -1.06
N LYS A 108 2.76 14.80 -0.73
CA LYS A 108 4.11 14.61 -1.29
C LYS A 108 4.08 14.45 -2.82
N SER A 109 3.06 13.79 -3.37
CA SER A 109 2.93 13.63 -4.82
C SER A 109 2.77 14.96 -5.58
N TRP A 110 2.33 16.03 -4.86
CA TRP A 110 2.15 17.37 -5.43
C TRP A 110 3.27 18.35 -5.08
N GLU A 111 4.24 17.96 -4.22
CA GLU A 111 5.32 18.88 -3.77
C GLU A 111 6.21 19.31 -4.92
N ASP A 112 6.54 18.42 -5.83
CA ASP A 112 7.40 18.68 -6.99
C ASP A 112 6.67 19.35 -8.18
N MET A 113 5.35 19.51 -8.09
CA MET A 113 4.51 20.08 -9.14
C MET A 113 4.18 21.55 -8.83
N SER A 114 4.28 22.44 -9.82
CA SER A 114 3.83 23.83 -9.66
C SER A 114 2.32 23.92 -9.38
N LEU A 115 1.86 25.04 -8.88
CA LEU A 115 0.42 25.24 -8.64
C LEU A 115 -0.38 25.23 -9.95
N GLU A 116 0.20 25.82 -11.02
CA GLU A 116 -0.44 25.85 -12.33
C GLU A 116 -0.56 24.43 -12.93
N GLU A 117 0.50 23.63 -12.87
CA GLU A 117 0.47 22.24 -13.32
C GLU A 117 -0.57 21.44 -12.53
N HIS A 118 -0.65 21.61 -11.21
CA HIS A 118 -1.67 20.94 -10.39
C HIS A 118 -3.09 21.40 -10.76
N MET A 119 -3.29 22.66 -11.06
CA MET A 119 -4.55 23.18 -11.59
C MET A 119 -4.92 22.51 -12.92
N GLN A 120 -3.95 22.39 -13.85
CA GLN A 120 -4.15 21.75 -15.15
C GLN A 120 -4.58 20.28 -15.05
N VAL A 121 -4.09 19.54 -14.04
CA VAL A 121 -4.52 18.15 -13.81
C VAL A 121 -6.05 18.08 -13.64
N TYR A 122 -6.64 18.95 -12.82
CA TYR A 122 -8.10 18.97 -12.62
C TYR A 122 -8.86 19.56 -13.82
N GLU A 123 -8.33 20.62 -14.42
CA GLU A 123 -8.95 21.26 -15.58
C GLU A 123 -8.99 20.31 -16.80
N SER A 124 -7.95 19.52 -17.02
CA SER A 124 -7.91 18.50 -18.08
C SER A 124 -8.95 17.39 -17.91
N GLN A 125 -9.39 17.15 -16.66
CA GLN A 125 -10.49 16.22 -16.34
C GLN A 125 -11.88 16.87 -16.47
N GLY A 126 -11.96 18.12 -16.95
CA GLY A 126 -13.20 18.85 -17.14
C GLY A 126 -13.70 19.61 -15.89
N THR A 127 -12.87 19.72 -14.84
CA THR A 127 -13.22 20.46 -13.63
C THR A 127 -13.09 21.98 -13.89
N PRO A 128 -14.13 22.80 -13.64
CA PRO A 128 -14.04 24.25 -13.80
C PRO A 128 -12.94 24.86 -12.91
N ARG A 129 -12.19 25.87 -13.40
CA ARG A 129 -11.06 26.50 -12.71
C ARG A 129 -11.37 26.89 -11.25
N LYS A 130 -12.58 27.36 -10.95
CA LYS A 130 -13.01 27.74 -9.58
C LYS A 130 -13.09 26.53 -8.64
N GLU A 131 -13.51 25.38 -9.15
CA GLU A 131 -13.55 24.12 -8.40
C GLU A 131 -12.17 23.47 -8.32
N ALA A 132 -11.39 23.49 -9.38
CA ALA A 132 -10.00 23.05 -9.40
C ALA A 132 -9.17 23.75 -8.32
N MET A 133 -9.32 25.07 -8.17
CA MET A 133 -8.68 25.82 -7.08
C MET A 133 -9.04 25.33 -5.68
N LYS A 134 -10.28 24.89 -5.46
CA LYS A 134 -10.69 24.35 -4.15
C LYS A 134 -10.05 22.96 -3.89
N LEU A 135 -9.97 22.14 -4.93
CA LEU A 135 -9.36 20.82 -4.85
C LEU A 135 -7.86 20.94 -4.60
N VAL A 136 -7.16 21.76 -5.37
CA VAL A 136 -5.73 22.05 -5.17
C VAL A 136 -5.45 22.62 -3.77
N ALA A 137 -6.28 23.55 -3.29
CA ALA A 137 -6.16 24.09 -1.94
C ALA A 137 -6.29 23.00 -0.86
N LYS A 138 -7.27 22.11 -1.04
CA LYS A 138 -7.48 20.96 -0.14
C LYS A 138 -6.29 20.01 -0.16
N ASP A 139 -5.83 19.60 -1.33
CA ASP A 139 -4.75 18.61 -1.51
C ASP A 139 -3.41 19.12 -0.94
N ARG A 140 -3.13 20.41 -1.09
CA ARG A 140 -1.91 21.04 -0.57
C ARG A 140 -2.04 21.57 0.86
N GLY A 141 -3.20 21.45 1.49
CA GLY A 141 -3.45 22.00 2.82
C GLY A 141 -3.37 23.53 2.88
N MET A 142 -3.61 24.21 1.77
CA MET A 142 -3.57 25.68 1.62
C MET A 142 -4.98 26.27 1.69
N SER A 143 -5.08 27.57 1.99
CA SER A 143 -6.35 28.26 1.78
C SER A 143 -6.57 28.54 0.28
N LYS A 144 -7.83 28.58 -0.16
CA LYS A 144 -8.16 28.96 -1.54
C LYS A 144 -7.61 30.35 -1.91
N ARG A 145 -7.53 31.27 -0.92
CA ARG A 145 -6.99 32.60 -1.10
C ARG A 145 -5.49 32.55 -1.40
N ASP A 146 -4.76 31.70 -0.70
CA ASP A 146 -3.31 31.56 -0.89
C ASP A 146 -3.00 30.94 -2.26
N VAL A 147 -3.77 29.94 -2.70
CA VAL A 147 -3.66 29.37 -4.05
C VAL A 147 -3.91 30.46 -5.11
N TYR A 148 -4.96 31.26 -4.96
CA TYR A 148 -5.27 32.35 -5.89
C TYR A 148 -4.15 33.40 -5.95
N GLN A 149 -3.62 33.79 -4.78
CA GLN A 149 -2.53 34.79 -4.71
C GLN A 149 -1.20 34.23 -5.29
N ALA A 150 -0.92 32.96 -5.12
CA ALA A 150 0.27 32.35 -5.68
C ALA A 150 0.19 32.27 -7.22
N LEU A 151 -0.94 31.85 -7.76
CA LEU A 151 -1.17 31.81 -9.22
C LEU A 151 -1.05 33.19 -9.87
N LEU A 152 -1.47 34.27 -9.19
CA LEU A 152 -1.31 35.65 -9.71
C LEU A 152 0.13 36.16 -9.72
N LYS A 153 1.04 35.50 -8.98
CA LYS A 153 2.47 35.89 -8.96
C LYS A 153 3.30 35.11 -9.97
N GLU A 154 2.78 34.02 -10.48
CA GLU A 154 3.42 33.21 -11.50
C GLU A 154 3.05 33.63 -12.93
N GLU A 155 2.04 34.51 -13.09
CA GLU A 155 1.73 35.24 -14.34
C GLU A 155 2.61 36.53 -14.47
#